data_0bcf0a634b1ea35215dedb6d51ffb205
#
_entry.id   0bcf0a634b1ea35215dedb6d51ffb205
#
_cell.length_a   1.000
_cell.length_b   1.000
_cell.length_c   1.000
_cell.angle_alpha   90.00
_cell.angle_beta   90.00
_cell.angle_gamma   90.00
#
_symmetry.space_group_name_H-M   'P 1'
#
loop_
_entity.id
_entity.type
_entity.pdbx_description
1 polymer ?
#
loop_
_entity_poly.entity_id
_entity_poly.type
_entity_poly.pdbx_seq_one_letter_code
_entity_poly.pdbx_strand_id
1 'polypeptide(L)'
;MTKFRPCIDLHAGAVKQIVGGTLTTTSSDLQTNFTSEHGAAFYADLYKKHDLRGGHVIMLGPGNDQASKEALAAWPAGLQVGGGIKDTNAKYWIDAGAEKVGKSWLCDHAMASIYAFLLENKRFFIPF
;
A
#
# COMPACT_ATOMS: atom_id res chain seq x y z
N MET A 1 -1.71 -14.98 19.23
CA MET A 1 -0.61 -15.37 18.34
C MET A 1 -0.34 -14.21 17.38
N THR A 2 0.88 -13.70 17.31
CA THR A 2 1.27 -12.60 16.42
C THR A 2 1.29 -13.12 14.97
N LYS A 3 0.59 -12.40 14.07
CA LYS A 3 0.59 -12.73 12.63
C LYS A 3 1.65 -11.89 11.92
N PHE A 4 2.49 -12.54 11.14
CA PHE A 4 3.43 -11.87 10.25
C PHE A 4 2.67 -11.23 9.08
N ARG A 5 2.95 -9.95 8.82
CA ARG A 5 2.39 -9.19 7.70
C ARG A 5 3.53 -8.52 6.94
N PRO A 6 3.91 -9.07 5.79
CA PRO A 6 5.01 -8.54 4.99
C PRO A 6 4.64 -7.23 4.29
N CYS A 7 5.65 -6.54 3.78
CA CYS A 7 5.52 -5.31 3.02
C CYS A 7 6.02 -5.48 1.59
N ILE A 8 5.34 -4.83 0.64
CA ILE A 8 5.80 -4.60 -0.73
C ILE A 8 6.00 -3.10 -0.85
N ASP A 9 7.23 -2.64 -0.77
CA ASP A 9 7.56 -1.22 -0.89
C ASP A 9 7.76 -0.88 -2.37
N LEU A 10 6.98 0.10 -2.85
CA LEU A 10 7.01 0.56 -4.24
C LEU A 10 7.60 1.97 -4.33
N HIS A 11 8.58 2.13 -5.21
CA HIS A 11 9.13 3.43 -5.57
C HIS A 11 9.40 3.49 -7.07
N ALA A 12 8.85 4.52 -7.73
CA ALA A 12 8.95 4.71 -9.17
C ALA A 12 8.53 3.44 -9.97
N GLY A 13 7.45 2.79 -9.53
CA GLY A 13 6.85 1.61 -10.18
C GLY A 13 7.56 0.29 -9.94
N ALA A 14 8.67 0.26 -9.20
CA ALA A 14 9.44 -0.94 -8.91
C ALA A 14 9.36 -1.32 -7.41
N VAL A 15 9.49 -2.62 -7.13
CA VAL A 15 9.62 -3.11 -5.74
C VAL A 15 11.04 -2.85 -5.27
N LYS A 16 11.21 -2.10 -4.18
CA LYS A 16 12.50 -1.69 -3.64
C LYS A 16 12.54 -1.77 -2.12
N GLN A 17 13.70 -2.10 -1.58
CA GLN A 17 14.00 -1.87 -0.18
C GLN A 17 14.79 -0.57 -0.04
N ILE A 18 14.21 0.43 0.59
CA ILE A 18 14.77 1.76 0.76
C ILE A 18 15.37 1.89 2.16
N VAL A 19 16.50 2.58 2.26
CA VAL A 19 17.08 2.96 3.56
C VAL A 19 16.18 4.03 4.20
N GLY A 20 15.63 3.72 5.37
CA GLY A 20 14.75 4.64 6.10
C GLY A 20 15.43 5.99 6.36
N GLY A 21 14.67 7.08 6.21
CA GLY A 21 15.18 8.44 6.36
C GLY A 21 15.82 9.05 5.10
N THR A 22 16.02 8.28 4.02
CA THR A 22 16.57 8.80 2.76
C THR A 22 15.50 9.15 1.73
N LEU A 23 14.22 8.91 2.03
CA LEU A 23 13.11 9.31 1.19
C LEU A 23 12.89 10.83 1.34
N THR A 24 13.45 11.59 0.42
CA THR A 24 13.29 13.05 0.34
C THR A 24 12.47 13.42 -0.89
N THR A 25 12.03 14.68 -0.98
CA THR A 25 11.31 15.21 -2.15
C THR A 25 12.21 15.31 -3.40
N THR A 26 13.52 15.27 -3.23
CA THR A 26 14.53 15.24 -4.30
C THR A 26 15.08 13.83 -4.43
N SER A 27 14.89 13.21 -5.58
CA SER A 27 15.28 11.82 -5.87
C SER A 27 16.79 11.54 -5.83
N SER A 28 17.64 12.58 -5.68
CA SER A 28 19.09 12.45 -5.68
C SER A 28 19.68 11.74 -4.47
N ASP A 29 18.98 11.75 -3.32
CA ASP A 29 19.53 11.27 -2.04
C ASP A 29 18.93 9.93 -1.61
N LEU A 30 18.02 9.35 -2.40
CA LEU A 30 17.40 8.07 -2.10
C LEU A 30 18.43 6.94 -2.14
N GLN A 31 18.68 6.34 -0.99
CA GLN A 31 19.50 5.14 -0.89
C GLN A 31 18.62 3.89 -0.94
N THR A 32 18.93 3.01 -1.89
CA THR A 32 18.21 1.75 -2.10
C THR A 32 19.15 0.60 -1.77
N ASN A 33 18.76 -0.26 -0.83
CA ASN A 33 19.52 -1.48 -0.51
C ASN A 33 19.32 -2.55 -1.58
N PHE A 34 18.11 -2.61 -2.13
CA PHE A 34 17.71 -3.67 -3.06
C PHE A 34 16.64 -3.13 -4.02
N THR A 35 16.78 -3.46 -5.29
CA THR A 35 15.71 -3.30 -6.29
C THR A 35 15.38 -4.68 -6.85
N SER A 36 14.12 -5.07 -6.78
CA SER A 36 13.67 -6.37 -7.25
C SER A 36 13.63 -6.45 -8.78
N GLU A 37 14.01 -7.58 -9.33
CA GLU A 37 13.76 -7.94 -10.73
C GLU A 37 12.30 -8.36 -10.97
N HIS A 38 11.57 -8.69 -9.89
CA HIS A 38 10.17 -9.10 -9.95
C HIS A 38 9.25 -7.91 -9.64
N GLY A 39 8.12 -7.87 -10.34
CA GLY A 39 7.06 -6.89 -10.09
C GLY A 39 6.25 -7.18 -8.83
N ALA A 40 5.39 -6.24 -8.46
CA ALA A 40 4.57 -6.33 -7.25
C ALA A 40 3.61 -7.53 -7.24
N ALA A 41 3.08 -7.92 -8.40
CA ALA A 41 2.20 -9.09 -8.54
C ALA A 41 2.88 -10.40 -8.12
N PHE A 42 4.17 -10.57 -8.41
CA PHE A 42 4.94 -11.74 -7.98
C PHE A 42 4.93 -11.91 -6.46
N TYR A 43 5.17 -10.81 -5.73
CA TYR A 43 5.15 -10.85 -4.27
C TYR A 43 3.74 -11.04 -3.70
N ALA A 44 2.72 -10.45 -4.34
CA ALA A 44 1.33 -10.66 -3.97
C ALA A 44 0.92 -12.14 -4.09
N ASP A 45 1.31 -12.81 -5.18
CA ASP A 45 1.09 -14.25 -5.37
C ASP A 45 1.86 -15.10 -4.36
N LEU A 46 3.10 -14.72 -4.05
CA LEU A 46 3.90 -15.38 -3.01
C LEU A 46 3.22 -15.28 -1.64
N TYR A 47 2.73 -14.09 -1.28
CA TYR A 47 2.02 -13.87 0.00
C TYR A 47 0.69 -14.61 0.04
N LYS A 48 -0.04 -14.68 -1.08
CA LYS A 48 -1.25 -15.48 -1.23
C LYS A 48 -0.98 -16.95 -1.02
N LYS A 49 0.08 -17.50 -1.64
CA LYS A 49 0.49 -18.90 -1.49
C LYS A 49 0.77 -19.29 -0.04
N HIS A 50 1.29 -18.38 0.76
CA HIS A 50 1.58 -18.59 2.17
C HIS A 50 0.52 -18.04 3.13
N ASP A 51 -0.65 -17.64 2.63
CA ASP A 51 -1.76 -17.03 3.39
C ASP A 51 -1.32 -15.87 4.31
N LEU A 52 -0.40 -15.03 3.85
CA LEU A 52 0.10 -13.86 4.57
C LEU A 52 -0.86 -12.67 4.44
N ARG A 53 -2.14 -12.92 4.69
CA ARG A 53 -3.23 -11.95 4.55
C ARG A 53 -3.00 -10.71 5.40
N GLY A 54 -3.32 -9.55 4.82
CA GLY A 54 -3.10 -8.25 5.43
C GLY A 54 -1.67 -7.73 5.24
N GLY A 55 -0.89 -8.34 4.35
CA GLY A 55 0.36 -7.75 3.88
C GLY A 55 0.14 -6.35 3.29
N HIS A 56 1.17 -5.51 3.34
CA HIS A 56 1.07 -4.09 2.96
C HIS A 56 1.69 -3.85 1.59
N VAL A 57 1.00 -3.08 0.75
CA VAL A 57 1.56 -2.44 -0.45
C VAL A 57 1.74 -0.97 -0.12
N ILE A 58 2.96 -0.48 -0.06
CA ILE A 58 3.29 0.89 0.31
C ILE A 58 3.83 1.63 -0.90
N MET A 59 3.12 2.68 -1.30
CA MET A 59 3.50 3.55 -2.41
C MET A 59 4.37 4.69 -1.88
N LEU A 60 5.68 4.60 -2.13
CA LEU A 60 6.66 5.60 -1.74
C LEU A 60 6.84 6.62 -2.88
N GLY A 61 6.13 7.72 -2.79
CA GLY A 61 6.11 8.75 -3.83
C GLY A 61 5.19 8.43 -5.02
N PRO A 62 5.21 9.25 -6.08
CA PRO A 62 4.37 9.07 -7.26
C PRO A 62 4.83 7.92 -8.17
N GLY A 63 3.97 7.55 -9.14
CA GLY A 63 4.30 6.59 -10.20
C GLY A 63 4.15 5.12 -9.80
N ASN A 64 3.45 4.81 -8.70
CA ASN A 64 3.31 3.45 -8.18
C ASN A 64 1.93 2.83 -8.43
N ASP A 65 0.99 3.57 -9.00
CA ASP A 65 -0.42 3.17 -9.12
C ASP A 65 -0.58 1.87 -9.92
N GLN A 66 0.13 1.73 -11.02
CA GLN A 66 0.04 0.55 -11.87
C GLN A 66 0.56 -0.71 -11.14
N ALA A 67 1.74 -0.62 -10.53
CA ALA A 67 2.32 -1.73 -9.77
C ALA A 67 1.43 -2.14 -8.57
N SER A 68 0.82 -1.16 -7.89
CA SER A 68 -0.13 -1.43 -6.80
C SER A 68 -1.37 -2.16 -7.28
N LYS A 69 -1.94 -1.75 -8.42
CA LYS A 69 -3.09 -2.44 -9.04
C LYS A 69 -2.75 -3.88 -9.42
N GLU A 70 -1.57 -4.11 -9.98
CA GLU A 70 -1.11 -5.46 -10.33
C GLU A 70 -1.02 -6.37 -9.11
N ALA A 71 -0.49 -5.85 -7.99
CA ALA A 71 -0.47 -6.59 -6.73
C ALA A 71 -1.88 -6.91 -6.21
N LEU A 72 -2.79 -5.92 -6.24
CA LEU A 72 -4.18 -6.11 -5.80
C LEU A 72 -4.95 -7.08 -6.70
N ALA A 73 -4.72 -7.04 -8.02
CA ALA A 73 -5.33 -7.96 -8.96
C ALA A 73 -4.84 -9.42 -8.77
N ALA A 74 -3.56 -9.60 -8.41
CA ALA A 74 -3.00 -10.91 -8.10
C ALA A 74 -3.60 -11.52 -6.82
N TRP A 75 -3.92 -10.70 -5.82
CA TRP A 75 -4.57 -11.15 -4.59
C TRP A 75 -5.68 -10.21 -4.11
N PRO A 76 -6.88 -10.25 -4.72
CA PRO A 76 -8.02 -9.43 -4.31
C PRO A 76 -8.39 -9.64 -2.85
N ALA A 77 -8.60 -8.55 -2.12
CA ALA A 77 -8.94 -8.52 -0.70
C ALA A 77 -7.93 -9.22 0.24
N GLY A 78 -6.69 -9.47 -0.23
CA GLY A 78 -5.63 -10.05 0.57
C GLY A 78 -4.63 -9.05 1.12
N LEU A 79 -4.51 -7.89 0.47
CA LEU A 79 -3.48 -6.88 0.74
C LEU A 79 -4.09 -5.56 1.20
N GLN A 80 -3.36 -4.84 2.02
CA GLN A 80 -3.65 -3.47 2.43
C GLN A 80 -2.80 -2.50 1.61
N VAL A 81 -3.32 -1.31 1.30
CA VAL A 81 -2.60 -0.29 0.51
C VAL A 81 -2.41 0.96 1.34
N GLY A 82 -1.19 1.52 1.28
CA GLY A 82 -0.83 2.79 1.93
C GLY A 82 0.12 3.61 1.06
N GLY A 83 0.36 4.86 1.51
CA GLY A 83 1.17 5.83 0.77
C GLY A 83 0.34 6.62 -0.25
N GLY A 84 0.24 7.93 -0.03
CA GLY A 84 -0.54 8.82 -0.90
C GLY A 84 -2.06 8.61 -0.88
N ILE A 85 -2.58 7.88 0.09
CA ILE A 85 -4.02 7.67 0.24
C ILE A 85 -4.68 8.92 0.83
N LYS A 86 -5.73 9.38 0.15
CA LYS A 86 -6.56 10.53 0.53
C LYS A 86 -8.02 10.10 0.50
N ASP A 87 -8.90 10.93 1.07
CA ASP A 87 -10.34 10.69 1.06
C ASP A 87 -10.89 10.57 -0.35
N THR A 88 -10.32 11.37 -1.26
CA THR A 88 -10.74 11.44 -2.67
C THR A 88 -10.35 10.18 -3.48
N ASN A 89 -9.36 9.38 -3.02
CA ASN A 89 -8.90 8.18 -3.74
C ASN A 89 -9.03 6.88 -2.92
N ALA A 90 -9.45 6.94 -1.66
CA ALA A 90 -9.59 5.76 -0.81
C ALA A 90 -10.55 4.72 -1.40
N LYS A 91 -11.73 5.18 -1.88
CA LYS A 91 -12.71 4.30 -2.53
C LYS A 91 -12.14 3.62 -3.77
N TYR A 92 -11.38 4.34 -4.59
CA TYR A 92 -10.74 3.81 -5.78
C TYR A 92 -9.83 2.60 -5.45
N TRP A 93 -9.04 2.68 -4.38
CA TRP A 93 -8.16 1.58 -3.99
C TRP A 93 -8.92 0.38 -3.40
N ILE A 94 -10.02 0.63 -2.68
CA ILE A 94 -10.92 -0.45 -2.22
C ILE A 94 -11.57 -1.14 -3.42
N ASP A 95 -12.06 -0.39 -4.40
CA ASP A 95 -12.66 -0.94 -5.61
C ASP A 95 -11.62 -1.68 -6.48
N ALA A 96 -10.35 -1.26 -6.44
CA ALA A 96 -9.24 -1.94 -7.10
C ALA A 96 -8.84 -3.27 -6.43
N GLY A 97 -9.41 -3.59 -5.28
CA GLY A 97 -9.23 -4.89 -4.60
C GLY A 97 -8.44 -4.83 -3.29
N ALA A 98 -8.16 -3.67 -2.73
CA ALA A 98 -7.55 -3.58 -1.42
C ALA A 98 -8.48 -4.13 -0.32
N GLU A 99 -7.92 -4.94 0.60
CA GLU A 99 -8.64 -5.33 1.82
C GLU A 99 -8.94 -4.10 2.69
N LYS A 100 -7.93 -3.24 2.83
CA LYS A 100 -7.98 -2.00 3.62
C LYS A 100 -7.08 -0.96 2.98
N VAL A 101 -7.32 0.29 3.32
CA VAL A 101 -6.45 1.42 2.96
C VAL A 101 -5.90 2.09 4.21
N GLY A 102 -4.60 2.43 4.18
CA GLY A 102 -3.93 3.18 5.22
C GLY A 102 -3.79 4.65 4.82
N LYS A 103 -4.32 5.56 5.63
CA LYS A 103 -4.23 7.00 5.42
C LYS A 103 -3.01 7.58 6.15
N SER A 104 -2.25 8.42 5.47
CA SER A 104 -1.22 9.24 6.13
C SER A 104 -1.86 10.31 7.01
N TRP A 105 -1.20 10.68 8.10
CA TRP A 105 -1.68 11.52 9.23
C TRP A 105 -2.18 12.95 8.91
N LEU A 106 -2.19 13.40 7.67
CA LEU A 106 -2.76 14.72 7.33
C LEU A 106 -4.26 14.60 7.07
N CYS A 107 -5.02 14.58 8.15
CA CYS A 107 -6.48 14.66 8.12
C CYS A 107 -6.95 16.09 7.89
N ASP A 108 -7.49 16.37 6.72
CA ASP A 108 -8.36 17.52 6.51
C ASP A 108 -9.80 17.19 6.94
N HIS A 109 -10.47 18.18 7.53
CA HIS A 109 -11.73 18.04 8.27
C HIS A 109 -13.00 17.69 7.46
N ALA A 110 -12.87 17.27 6.18
CA ALA A 110 -14.01 16.99 5.31
C ALA A 110 -14.48 15.51 5.28
N MET A 111 -14.26 14.75 6.34
CA MET A 111 -14.19 13.28 6.37
C MET A 111 -15.46 12.50 6.67
N ALA A 112 -16.57 13.10 7.03
CA ALA A 112 -17.66 12.36 7.69
C ALA A 112 -18.31 11.24 6.84
N SER A 113 -18.48 11.43 5.52
CA SER A 113 -19.24 10.45 4.71
C SER A 113 -18.39 9.27 4.21
N ILE A 114 -17.11 9.49 3.87
CA ILE A 114 -16.23 8.38 3.46
C ILE A 114 -15.81 7.55 4.67
N TYR A 115 -15.64 8.19 5.81
CA TYR A 115 -15.34 7.52 7.08
C TYR A 115 -16.46 6.55 7.47
N ALA A 116 -17.72 6.95 7.35
CA ALA A 116 -18.86 6.09 7.62
C ALA A 116 -18.87 4.85 6.70
N PHE A 117 -18.66 5.03 5.40
CA PHE A 117 -18.63 3.92 4.44
C PHE A 117 -17.47 2.93 4.73
N LEU A 118 -16.28 3.43 5.07
CA LEU A 118 -15.12 2.59 5.36
C LEU A 118 -15.22 1.88 6.71
N LEU A 119 -15.84 2.53 7.72
CA LEU A 119 -16.11 1.93 9.03
C LEU A 119 -17.16 0.82 8.94
N GLU A 120 -18.26 1.03 8.22
CA GLU A 120 -19.30 0.01 8.00
C GLU A 120 -18.73 -1.26 7.37
N ASN A 121 -17.78 -1.12 6.45
CA ASN A 121 -17.15 -2.24 5.76
C ASN A 121 -15.89 -2.77 6.45
N LYS A 122 -15.48 -2.21 7.62
CA LYS A 122 -14.25 -2.58 8.37
C LYS A 122 -12.97 -2.58 7.50
N ARG A 123 -12.93 -1.72 6.47
CA ARG A 123 -11.84 -1.69 5.46
C ARG A 123 -10.86 -0.54 5.65
N PHE A 124 -10.89 0.10 6.81
CA PHE A 124 -9.98 1.18 7.14
C PHE A 124 -8.91 0.71 8.13
N PHE A 125 -7.66 1.06 7.86
CA PHE A 125 -6.52 0.82 8.74
C PHE A 125 -5.91 2.17 9.12
N ILE A 126 -5.82 2.45 10.42
CA ILE A 126 -5.08 3.60 10.96
C ILE A 126 -3.74 3.04 11.43
N PRO A 127 -2.60 3.39 10.82
CA PRO A 127 -1.31 3.02 11.38
C PRO A 127 -1.11 3.79 12.70
N PHE A 128 -0.56 3.11 13.69
CA PHE A 128 -0.12 3.70 14.96
C PHE A 128 1.10 4.57 14.77
#